data_cdbdd16c1363cdd003b8d25e14ed7eb4
#
_entry.id   cdbdd16c1363cdd003b8d25e14ed7eb4
#
_cell.length_a   1.000
_cell.length_b   1.000
_cell.length_c   1.000
_cell.angle_alpha   90.00
_cell.angle_beta   90.00
_cell.angle_gamma   90.00
#
_symmetry.space_group_name_H-M   'P 1'
#
loop_
_entity.id
_entity.type
_entity.pdbx_description
1 polymer ?
#
loop_
_entity_poly.entity_id
_entity_poly.type
_entity_poly.pdbx_seq_one_letter_code
_entity_poly.pdbx_strand_id
1 'polypeptide(L)'
;MANYVQTPDAILLQNYISGDEAALQILIERHQSKIFGFIYSKIPDRSVCDDIFQDTFIKVIKTLRTKGYNEEGKFLPWVMRIASNLVIDYFRHNKKMPYQRETEEY
;
A
#
# COMPACT_ATOMS: atom_id res chain seq x y z
N MET A 1 10.26 -18.47 20.43
CA MET A 1 9.40 -17.62 19.76
C MET A 1 10.04 -16.91 18.61
N ALA A 2 9.39 -16.95 17.51
CA ALA A 2 9.93 -16.32 16.33
C ALA A 2 10.01 -14.82 16.56
N ASN A 3 11.10 -14.25 16.14
CA ASN A 3 11.30 -12.83 16.28
C ASN A 3 11.17 -12.18 14.92
N TYR A 4 9.95 -11.99 14.48
CA TYR A 4 9.70 -11.44 13.15
C TYR A 4 10.14 -9.99 13.03
N VAL A 5 10.37 -9.33 14.16
CA VAL A 5 10.78 -7.93 14.11
C VAL A 5 12.04 -7.76 13.29
N GLN A 6 12.91 -8.74 13.31
CA GLN A 6 14.17 -8.64 12.61
C GLN A 6 14.20 -9.39 11.28
N THR A 7 13.09 -9.97 10.87
CA THR A 7 13.05 -10.68 9.62
C THR A 7 12.92 -9.69 8.47
N PRO A 8 13.79 -9.77 7.46
CA PRO A 8 13.70 -8.86 6.32
C PRO A 8 12.39 -9.02 5.56
N ASP A 9 11.95 -7.94 4.94
CA ASP A 9 10.72 -7.97 4.16
C ASP A 9 10.76 -9.08 3.09
N ALA A 10 11.90 -9.25 2.44
CA ALA A 10 12.01 -10.23 1.37
C ALA A 10 11.72 -11.65 1.88
N ILE A 11 12.17 -11.95 3.08
CA ILE A 11 11.94 -13.27 3.66
C ILE A 11 10.46 -13.44 4.00
N LEU A 12 9.86 -12.40 4.57
CA LEU A 12 8.45 -12.45 4.90
C LEU A 12 7.60 -12.61 3.64
N LEU A 13 7.97 -11.95 2.57
CA LEU A 13 7.26 -12.09 1.31
C LEU A 13 7.34 -13.50 0.78
N GLN A 14 8.53 -14.08 0.83
CA GLN A 14 8.71 -15.45 0.39
C GLN A 14 7.88 -16.41 1.22
N ASN A 15 7.86 -16.19 2.53
CA ASN A 15 7.08 -17.03 3.42
C ASN A 15 5.59 -16.93 3.09
N TYR A 16 5.12 -15.71 2.81
CA TYR A 16 3.72 -15.53 2.47
C TYR A 16 3.39 -16.25 1.15
N ILE A 17 4.23 -16.09 0.15
CA ILE A 17 3.99 -16.73 -1.13
C ILE A 17 3.98 -18.24 -0.99
N SER A 18 4.74 -18.75 -0.04
CA SER A 18 4.79 -20.19 0.22
C SER A 18 3.64 -20.68 1.10
N GLY A 19 2.77 -19.79 1.56
CA GLY A 19 1.60 -20.21 2.29
C GLY A 19 1.48 -19.70 3.71
N ASP A 20 2.45 -18.94 4.20
CA ASP A 20 2.43 -18.44 5.57
C ASP A 20 1.67 -17.11 5.61
N GLU A 21 0.38 -17.20 5.92
CA GLU A 21 -0.45 -16.00 5.94
C GLU A 21 -0.03 -15.03 7.03
N ALA A 22 0.54 -15.52 8.11
CA ALA A 22 0.95 -14.64 9.19
C ALA A 22 2.07 -13.70 8.74
N ALA A 23 2.86 -14.11 7.77
CA ALA A 23 3.96 -13.28 7.29
C ALA A 23 3.45 -11.98 6.67
N LEU A 24 2.33 -12.05 5.96
CA LEU A 24 1.76 -10.84 5.38
C LEU A 24 1.25 -9.90 6.47
N GLN A 25 0.65 -10.46 7.51
CA GLN A 25 0.17 -9.65 8.62
C GLN A 25 1.31 -8.84 9.23
N ILE A 26 2.46 -9.48 9.38
CA ILE A 26 3.62 -8.81 9.93
C ILE A 26 4.10 -7.69 9.02
N LEU A 27 4.11 -7.94 7.72
CA LEU A 27 4.50 -6.91 6.76
C LEU A 27 3.56 -5.72 6.84
N ILE A 28 2.27 -5.97 6.91
CA ILE A 28 1.28 -4.90 6.99
C ILE A 28 1.52 -4.07 8.25
N GLU A 29 1.67 -4.74 9.39
CA GLU A 29 1.85 -4.05 10.65
C GLU A 29 3.16 -3.26 10.68
N ARG A 30 4.18 -3.81 10.07
CA ARG A 30 5.48 -3.16 10.05
C ARG A 30 5.45 -1.83 9.33
N HIS A 31 4.71 -1.75 8.23
CA HIS A 31 4.72 -0.57 7.38
C HIS A 31 3.45 0.26 7.47
N GLN A 32 2.52 -0.14 8.32
CA GLN A 32 1.21 0.47 8.38
C GLN A 32 1.28 1.98 8.63
N SER A 33 2.07 2.39 9.61
CA SER A 33 2.12 3.81 9.96
C SER A 33 2.63 4.66 8.82
N LYS A 34 3.65 4.17 8.13
CA LYS A 34 4.24 4.95 7.05
C LYS A 34 3.26 5.06 5.87
N ILE A 35 2.63 3.96 5.54
CA ILE A 35 1.70 3.96 4.41
C ILE A 35 0.47 4.79 4.73
N PHE A 36 -0.13 4.57 5.88
CA PHE A 36 -1.33 5.30 6.26
C PHE A 36 -1.01 6.79 6.40
N GLY A 37 0.14 7.11 7.00
CA GLY A 37 0.55 8.50 7.18
C GLY A 37 0.71 9.22 5.86
N PHE A 38 1.25 8.53 4.86
CA PHE A 38 1.37 9.12 3.54
C PHE A 38 -0.01 9.45 2.96
N ILE A 39 -0.93 8.48 3.04
CA ILE A 39 -2.27 8.69 2.50
C ILE A 39 -2.96 9.85 3.22
N TYR A 40 -2.85 9.87 4.53
CA TYR A 40 -3.49 10.90 5.33
C TYR A 40 -2.91 12.28 5.04
N SER A 41 -1.64 12.35 4.74
CA SER A 41 -1.03 13.63 4.42
C SER A 41 -1.60 14.23 3.13
N LYS A 42 -2.15 13.40 2.26
CA LYS A 42 -2.74 13.86 1.02
C LYS A 42 -4.25 14.03 1.13
N ILE A 43 -4.89 13.20 1.91
CA ILE A 43 -6.33 13.19 2.08
C ILE A 43 -6.61 13.15 3.57
N PRO A 44 -6.83 14.29 4.22
CA PRO A 44 -7.03 14.31 5.68
C PRO A 44 -8.45 13.92 6.06
N ASP A 45 -8.84 12.74 5.65
CA ASP A 45 -10.15 12.17 5.93
C ASP A 45 -9.91 10.72 6.28
N ARG A 46 -10.05 10.38 7.56
CA ARG A 46 -9.67 9.07 8.05
C ARG A 46 -10.43 7.95 7.38
N SER A 47 -11.71 8.18 7.13
CA SER A 47 -12.54 7.17 6.50
C SER A 47 -12.06 6.84 5.09
N VAL A 48 -11.72 7.88 4.34
CA VAL A 48 -11.19 7.69 3.00
C VAL A 48 -9.84 7.01 3.06
N CYS A 49 -9.01 7.39 4.02
CA CYS A 49 -7.69 6.79 4.17
C CYS A 49 -7.79 5.31 4.48
N ASP A 50 -8.75 4.92 5.32
CA ASP A 50 -8.95 3.50 5.61
C ASP A 50 -9.28 2.74 4.34
N ASP A 51 -10.14 3.29 3.51
CA ASP A 51 -10.53 2.63 2.27
C ASP A 51 -9.34 2.51 1.32
N ILE A 52 -8.57 3.58 1.18
CA ILE A 52 -7.41 3.54 0.29
C ILE A 52 -6.35 2.59 0.82
N PHE A 53 -6.17 2.56 2.13
CA PHE A 53 -5.21 1.64 2.72
C PHE A 53 -5.61 0.19 2.42
N GLN A 54 -6.88 -0.13 2.60
CA GLN A 54 -7.36 -1.47 2.30
C GLN A 54 -7.18 -1.79 0.82
N ASP A 55 -7.56 -0.87 -0.04
CA ASP A 55 -7.43 -1.10 -1.48
C ASP A 55 -5.98 -1.31 -1.87
N THR A 56 -5.06 -0.59 -1.22
CA THR A 56 -3.65 -0.77 -1.47
C THR A 56 -3.25 -2.22 -1.25
N PHE A 57 -3.66 -2.78 -0.12
CA PHE A 57 -3.26 -4.14 0.20
C PHE A 57 -4.04 -5.20 -0.57
N ILE A 58 -5.25 -4.87 -1.01
CA ILE A 58 -5.94 -5.77 -1.92
C ILE A 58 -5.14 -5.92 -3.20
N LYS A 59 -4.61 -4.81 -3.73
CA LYS A 59 -3.79 -4.88 -4.92
C LYS A 59 -2.47 -5.59 -4.66
N VAL A 60 -1.88 -5.37 -3.49
CA VAL A 60 -0.65 -6.06 -3.13
C VAL A 60 -0.88 -7.56 -3.12
N ILE A 61 -1.93 -8.00 -2.45
CA ILE A 61 -2.22 -9.43 -2.34
C ILE A 61 -2.47 -10.03 -3.72
N LYS A 62 -3.26 -9.34 -4.52
CA LYS A 62 -3.58 -9.84 -5.84
C LYS A 62 -2.31 -10.00 -6.68
N THR A 63 -1.44 -9.02 -6.63
CA THR A 63 -0.20 -9.09 -7.41
C THR A 63 0.69 -10.20 -6.91
N LEU A 64 0.81 -10.37 -5.60
CA LEU A 64 1.65 -11.44 -5.06
C LEU A 64 1.12 -12.81 -5.46
N ARG A 65 -0.18 -12.97 -5.49
CA ARG A 65 -0.77 -14.27 -5.83
C ARG A 65 -0.68 -14.59 -7.30
N THR A 66 -0.57 -13.59 -8.15
CA THR A 66 -0.49 -13.82 -9.58
C THR A 66 0.93 -13.77 -10.10
N LYS A 67 1.91 -13.71 -9.19
CA LYS A 67 3.32 -13.68 -9.55
C LYS A 67 3.72 -12.47 -10.37
N GLY A 68 2.98 -11.40 -10.19
CA GLY A 68 3.31 -10.16 -10.88
C GLY A 68 4.33 -9.33 -10.16
N TYR A 69 4.78 -9.78 -9.01
CA TYR A 69 5.74 -9.04 -8.22
C TYR A 69 7.10 -9.71 -8.29
N ASN A 70 8.10 -8.89 -8.55
CA ASN A 70 9.47 -9.36 -8.64
C ASN A 70 10.24 -8.82 -7.44
N GLU A 71 10.65 -9.73 -6.56
CA GLU A 71 11.29 -9.31 -5.32
C GLU A 71 12.70 -8.81 -5.59
N GLU A 72 12.93 -7.53 -5.32
CA GLU A 72 14.22 -6.91 -5.51
C GLU A 72 14.60 -6.07 -4.30
N GLY A 73 14.03 -6.37 -3.14
CA GLY A 73 14.33 -5.62 -1.95
C GLY A 73 13.64 -4.27 -1.90
N LYS A 74 12.59 -4.08 -2.68
CA LYS A 74 11.91 -2.80 -2.78
C LYS A 74 10.43 -2.90 -2.47
N PHE A 75 10.11 -3.70 -1.48
CA PHE A 75 8.70 -3.91 -1.14
C PHE A 75 7.99 -2.62 -0.77
N LEU A 76 8.52 -1.89 0.20
CA LEU A 76 7.85 -0.67 0.65
C LEU A 76 7.72 0.38 -0.45
N PRO A 77 8.76 0.68 -1.22
CA PRO A 77 8.59 1.62 -2.34
C PRO A 77 7.52 1.17 -3.33
N TRP A 78 7.42 -0.12 -3.57
CA TRP A 78 6.41 -0.65 -4.48
C TRP A 78 5.01 -0.43 -3.93
N VAL A 79 4.81 -0.74 -2.64
CA VAL A 79 3.51 -0.53 -2.01
C VAL A 79 3.16 0.96 -1.98
N MET A 80 4.15 1.81 -1.70
CA MET A 80 3.92 3.24 -1.68
C MET A 80 3.48 3.76 -3.04
N ARG A 81 3.99 3.17 -4.11
CA ARG A 81 3.57 3.57 -5.45
C ARG A 81 2.12 3.20 -5.69
N ILE A 82 1.71 2.02 -5.23
CA ILE A 82 0.32 1.63 -5.35
C ILE A 82 -0.57 2.61 -4.59
N ALA A 83 -0.19 2.93 -3.36
CA ALA A 83 -0.97 3.86 -2.55
C ALA A 83 -1.04 5.24 -3.21
N SER A 84 0.08 5.69 -3.76
CA SER A 84 0.12 6.99 -4.42
C SER A 84 -0.81 7.02 -5.63
N ASN A 85 -0.82 5.96 -6.41
CA ASN A 85 -1.71 5.89 -7.57
C ASN A 85 -3.18 5.92 -7.14
N LEU A 86 -3.49 5.27 -6.03
CA LEU A 86 -4.87 5.28 -5.53
C LEU A 86 -5.26 6.67 -5.01
N VAL A 87 -4.32 7.38 -4.41
CA VAL A 87 -4.58 8.74 -3.97
C VAL A 87 -4.87 9.62 -5.20
N ILE A 88 -4.07 9.48 -6.24
CA ILE A 88 -4.28 10.24 -7.46
C ILE A 88 -5.65 9.91 -8.06
N ASP A 89 -6.01 8.64 -8.08
CA ASP A 89 -7.30 8.23 -8.59
C ASP A 89 -8.44 8.84 -7.78
N TYR A 90 -8.26 8.90 -6.48
CA TYR A 90 -9.28 9.50 -5.62
C TYR A 90 -9.52 10.95 -6.03
N PHE A 91 -8.45 11.71 -6.23
CA PHE A 91 -8.61 13.10 -6.63
C PHE A 91 -9.21 13.23 -8.02
N ARG A 92 -8.87 12.32 -8.91
CA ARG A 92 -9.46 12.35 -10.24
C ARG A 92 -10.95 12.16 -10.22
N HIS A 93 -11.41 11.23 -9.38
CA HIS A 93 -12.83 10.92 -9.33
C HIS A 93 -13.61 11.91 -8.49
N ASN A 94 -12.91 12.59 -7.58
CA ASN A 94 -13.57 13.53 -6.69
C ASN A 94 -13.30 14.94 -7.16
N LYS A 95 -14.03 15.39 -8.13
CA LYS A 95 -13.75 16.66 -8.80
C LYS A 95 -14.23 17.86 -8.04
N LYS A 96 -14.51 17.69 -6.77
CA LYS A 96 -14.91 18.84 -5.96
C LYS A 96 -13.75 19.68 -5.55
N MET A 97 -12.53 19.19 -5.69
CA MET A 97 -11.35 19.95 -5.32
C MET A 97 -11.10 20.99 -6.39
N PRO A 98 -11.27 22.27 -6.07
CA PRO A 98 -11.15 23.28 -7.11
C PRO A 98 -9.80 23.33 -7.79
N TYR A 99 -8.74 23.26 -7.00
CA TYR A 99 -7.43 23.36 -7.60
C TYR A 99 -7.13 22.13 -8.45
N GLN A 100 -7.73 21.02 -8.09
CA GLN A 100 -7.52 19.82 -8.86
C GLN A 100 -8.19 19.91 -10.21
N ARG A 101 -9.38 20.49 -10.24
CA ARG A 101 -10.04 20.67 -11.51
C ARG A 101 -9.21 21.54 -12.42
N GLU A 102 -8.63 22.59 -11.87
CA GLU A 102 -7.80 23.45 -12.68
C GLU A 102 -6.62 22.70 -13.23
N THR A 103 -6.04 21.85 -12.42
CA THR A 103 -4.90 21.09 -12.85
C THR A 103 -5.26 20.15 -13.96
N GLU A 104 -6.39 19.53 -13.84
CA GLU A 104 -6.77 18.51 -14.80
C GLU A 104 -7.06 19.07 -16.15
N GLU A 105 -7.39 20.32 -16.21
CA GLU A 105 -7.76 20.86 -17.49
C GLU A 105 -6.60 21.22 -18.32
N TYR A 106 -5.43 21.03 -17.83
CA TYR A 106 -4.26 21.34 -18.65
C TYR A 106 -3.55 20.12 -19.08
#